data_6143372640b31299b2640c512b327588
#
_entry.id   6143372640b31299b2640c512b327588
#
_cell.length_a   1.000
_cell.length_b   1.000
_cell.length_c   1.000
_cell.angle_alpha   90.00
_cell.angle_beta   90.00
_cell.angle_gamma   90.00
#
_symmetry.space_group_name_H-M   'P 1'
#
loop_
_entity.id
_entity.type
_entity.pdbx_description
1 polymer ?
#
loop_
_entity_poly.entity_id
_entity_poly.type
_entity_poly.pdbx_seq_one_letter_code
_entity_poly.pdbx_strand_id
1 'polypeptide(L)'
;FPWQRNKASFGERLQRPLVEALKGRDTPGRILTYVWGGGAAVGEGFENPYTGKYGRMIIRKAPGTPLNTWHPEAVNVRQDFIDAFGFEPVDPLYIAVGSDSDDTGVMLRSSVRGLAFCASASANASTGDDTTN
;
A
#
# COMPACT_ATOMS: atom_id res chain seq x y z
N PHE A 1 4.97 -6.72 1.26
CA PHE A 1 6.31 -6.51 1.81
C PHE A 1 6.71 -7.69 2.70
N PRO A 2 7.99 -8.07 2.76
CA PRO A 2 8.47 -9.13 3.63
C PRO A 2 8.39 -8.76 5.11
N TRP A 3 8.42 -9.77 5.96
CA TRP A 3 8.47 -9.54 7.39
C TRP A 3 9.87 -9.12 7.86
N GLN A 4 9.95 -7.98 8.52
CA GLN A 4 11.19 -7.43 9.03
C GLN A 4 11.33 -7.73 10.53
N ARG A 5 12.13 -8.76 10.86
CA ARG A 5 12.33 -9.22 12.25
C ARG A 5 12.86 -8.12 13.18
N ASN A 6 13.76 -7.27 12.68
CA ASN A 6 14.36 -6.16 13.44
C ASN A 6 13.38 -5.01 13.75
N LYS A 7 12.25 -4.95 13.04
CA LYS A 7 11.17 -3.98 13.25
C LYS A 7 9.96 -4.55 13.97
N ALA A 8 9.98 -5.86 14.23
CA ALA A 8 8.90 -6.56 14.90
C ALA A 8 9.02 -6.44 16.42
N SER A 9 7.88 -6.28 17.10
CA SER A 9 7.80 -6.33 18.56
C SER A 9 8.13 -7.72 19.09
N PHE A 10 8.38 -7.83 20.40
CA PHE A 10 8.66 -9.12 21.02
C PHE A 10 7.52 -10.13 20.81
N GLY A 11 6.26 -9.68 20.98
CA GLY A 11 5.09 -10.55 20.75
C GLY A 11 4.96 -11.02 19.30
N GLU A 12 5.25 -10.15 18.35
CA GLU A 12 5.24 -10.52 16.92
C GLU A 12 6.32 -11.58 16.61
N ARG A 13 7.51 -11.43 17.18
CA ARG A 13 8.59 -12.42 17.00
C ARG A 13 8.24 -13.78 17.58
N LEU A 14 7.52 -13.81 18.69
CA LEU A 14 7.07 -15.04 19.32
C LEU A 14 5.96 -15.74 18.53
N GLN A 15 5.05 -14.98 17.94
CA GLN A 15 3.91 -15.51 17.17
C GLN A 15 4.26 -15.89 15.73
N ARG A 16 5.30 -15.28 15.15
CA ARG A 16 5.65 -15.47 13.73
C ARG A 16 5.86 -16.92 13.32
N PRO A 17 6.58 -17.78 14.07
CA PRO A 17 6.74 -19.19 13.70
C PRO A 17 5.40 -19.94 13.59
N LEU A 18 4.44 -19.61 14.45
CA LEU A 18 3.09 -20.20 14.37
C LEU A 18 2.33 -19.73 13.12
N VAL A 19 2.44 -18.45 12.80
CA VAL A 19 1.83 -17.87 11.58
C VAL A 19 2.44 -18.53 10.33
N GLU A 20 3.75 -18.69 10.29
CA GLU A 20 4.44 -19.35 9.17
C GLU A 20 4.10 -20.83 9.04
N ALA A 21 3.90 -21.52 10.16
CA ALA A 21 3.46 -22.93 10.16
C ALA A 21 2.04 -23.10 9.60
N LEU A 22 1.15 -22.13 9.85
CA LEU A 22 -0.24 -22.18 9.42
C LEU A 22 -0.47 -21.63 8.00
N LYS A 23 0.26 -20.58 7.61
CA LYS A 23 0.02 -19.82 6.37
C LYS A 23 1.18 -19.92 5.36
N GLY A 24 2.28 -20.57 5.73
CA GLY A 24 3.46 -20.70 4.89
C GLY A 24 4.52 -19.61 5.18
N ARG A 25 5.77 -19.91 4.79
CA ARG A 25 6.93 -19.02 5.03
C ARG A 25 6.87 -17.71 4.25
N ASP A 26 6.15 -17.70 3.13
CA ASP A 26 6.01 -16.52 2.26
C ASP A 26 4.89 -15.58 2.72
N THR A 27 4.35 -15.78 3.92
CA THR A 27 3.34 -14.90 4.48
C THR A 27 3.89 -13.47 4.60
N PRO A 28 3.26 -12.47 3.97
CA PRO A 28 3.69 -11.08 4.04
C PRO A 28 3.77 -10.58 5.49
N GLY A 29 4.73 -9.71 5.74
CA GLY A 29 4.86 -9.03 7.02
C GLY A 29 4.00 -7.78 7.12
N ARG A 30 3.86 -7.06 6.01
CA ARG A 30 3.03 -5.85 5.89
C ARG A 30 2.38 -5.78 4.51
N ILE A 31 1.18 -5.19 4.45
CA ILE A 31 0.38 -5.06 3.23
C ILE A 31 -0.09 -3.62 3.11
N LEU A 32 0.23 -2.96 2.01
CA LEU A 32 -0.45 -1.73 1.58
C LEU A 32 -1.47 -2.09 0.51
N THR A 33 -2.68 -1.59 0.67
CA THR A 33 -3.77 -1.79 -0.29
C THR A 33 -4.29 -0.42 -0.73
N TYR A 34 -4.20 -0.13 -2.00
CA TYR A 34 -4.81 1.06 -2.59
C TYR A 34 -6.18 0.71 -3.13
N VAL A 35 -7.19 1.44 -2.69
CA VAL A 35 -8.59 1.09 -2.90
C VAL A 35 -9.30 2.15 -3.75
N TRP A 36 -10.06 1.70 -4.70
CA TRP A 36 -11.05 2.50 -5.41
C TRP A 36 -12.44 2.21 -4.86
N GLY A 37 -13.10 3.23 -4.34
CA GLY A 37 -14.40 3.11 -3.70
C GLY A 37 -14.29 3.13 -2.17
N GLY A 38 -15.38 2.77 -1.52
CA GLY A 38 -15.51 2.83 -0.06
C GLY A 38 -16.04 4.16 0.44
N GLY A 39 -16.37 4.24 1.73
CA GLY A 39 -17.01 5.40 2.35
C GLY A 39 -16.07 6.44 2.92
N ALA A 40 -14.77 6.19 2.94
CA ALA A 40 -13.78 7.10 3.50
C ALA A 40 -13.30 8.14 2.46
N ALA A 41 -12.69 9.22 2.92
CA ALA A 41 -12.17 10.27 2.06
C ALA A 41 -10.96 9.82 1.24
N VAL A 42 -10.77 10.40 0.06
CA VAL A 42 -9.57 10.14 -0.76
C VAL A 42 -8.31 10.55 0.01
N GLY A 43 -7.32 9.67 0.04
CA GLY A 43 -6.10 9.81 0.84
C GLY A 43 -6.22 9.30 2.26
N GLU A 44 -7.43 9.06 2.76
CA GLU A 44 -7.62 8.49 4.09
C GLU A 44 -7.11 7.04 4.12
N GLY A 45 -6.36 6.73 5.18
CA GLY A 45 -5.84 5.41 5.44
C GLY A 45 -6.39 4.82 6.73
N PHE A 46 -6.73 3.53 6.71
CA PHE A 46 -7.23 2.78 7.87
C PHE A 46 -6.68 1.36 7.90
N GLU A 47 -6.78 0.71 9.05
CA GLU A 47 -6.36 -0.68 9.18
C GLU A 47 -7.23 -1.59 8.31
N ASN A 48 -6.58 -2.56 7.67
CA ASN A 48 -7.31 -3.58 6.92
C ASN A 48 -8.07 -4.49 7.89
N PRO A 49 -9.40 -4.61 7.76
CA PRO A 49 -10.22 -5.39 8.70
C PRO A 49 -9.83 -6.86 8.80
N TYR A 50 -9.20 -7.44 7.78
CA TYR A 50 -8.78 -8.84 7.77
C TYR A 50 -7.37 -9.09 8.30
N THR A 51 -6.51 -8.07 8.27
CA THR A 51 -5.10 -8.19 8.66
C THR A 51 -4.72 -7.29 9.83
N GLY A 52 -5.64 -6.42 10.27
CA GLY A 52 -5.42 -5.50 11.38
C GLY A 52 -4.18 -4.63 11.14
N LYS A 53 -3.40 -4.42 12.17
CA LYS A 53 -2.16 -3.61 12.15
C LYS A 53 -1.09 -4.04 11.12
N TYR A 54 -1.24 -5.19 10.50
CA TYR A 54 -0.33 -5.68 9.46
C TYR A 54 -0.72 -5.20 8.06
N GLY A 55 -1.92 -4.66 7.91
CA GLY A 55 -2.43 -4.13 6.65
C GLY A 55 -2.94 -2.70 6.77
N ARG A 56 -2.65 -1.88 5.78
CA ARG A 56 -3.18 -0.53 5.63
C ARG A 56 -3.90 -0.41 4.31
N MET A 57 -5.13 0.09 4.36
CA MET A 57 -5.92 0.43 3.17
C MET A 57 -5.90 1.95 3.01
N ILE A 58 -5.72 2.43 1.78
CA ILE A 58 -5.67 3.86 1.43
C ILE A 58 -6.62 4.11 0.28
N ILE A 59 -7.58 5.00 0.47
CA ILE A 59 -8.57 5.34 -0.56
C ILE A 59 -7.92 6.21 -1.63
N ARG A 60 -8.02 5.76 -2.89
CA ARG A 60 -7.51 6.50 -4.06
C ARG A 60 -8.60 7.19 -4.85
N LYS A 61 -9.79 6.62 -4.91
CA LYS A 61 -10.94 7.22 -5.59
C LYS A 61 -12.19 7.05 -4.74
N ALA A 62 -12.97 8.12 -4.67
CA ALA A 62 -14.26 8.13 -3.98
C ALA A 62 -15.36 7.45 -4.83
N PRO A 63 -16.45 7.03 -4.21
CA PRO A 63 -17.68 6.67 -4.92
C PRO A 63 -18.13 7.81 -5.86
N GLY A 64 -18.65 7.45 -7.04
CA GLY A 64 -19.05 8.43 -8.05
C GLY A 64 -17.92 8.86 -9.01
N THR A 65 -16.70 8.37 -8.83
CA THR A 65 -15.64 8.52 -9.83
C THR A 65 -16.14 7.95 -11.18
N PRO A 66 -15.98 8.68 -12.30
CA PRO A 66 -16.50 8.24 -13.60
C PRO A 66 -16.02 6.85 -13.99
N LEU A 67 -16.96 6.01 -14.43
CA LEU A 67 -16.68 4.66 -14.92
C LEU A 67 -16.36 4.70 -16.44
N ASN A 68 -15.85 3.58 -16.96
CA ASN A 68 -15.50 3.41 -18.38
C ASN A 68 -14.48 4.45 -18.90
N THR A 69 -13.66 4.95 -18.00
CA THR A 69 -12.61 5.93 -18.29
C THR A 69 -11.31 5.46 -17.64
N TRP A 70 -10.20 5.65 -18.31
CA TRP A 70 -8.88 5.41 -17.73
C TRP A 70 -8.50 6.54 -16.78
N HIS A 71 -8.17 6.19 -15.55
CA HIS A 71 -7.68 7.12 -14.54
C HIS A 71 -6.20 6.84 -14.29
N PRO A 72 -5.29 7.80 -14.53
CA PRO A 72 -3.90 7.66 -14.14
C PRO A 72 -3.81 7.70 -12.61
N GLU A 73 -2.96 6.83 -12.09
CA GLU A 73 -2.65 6.77 -10.66
C GLU A 73 -1.14 6.81 -10.44
N ALA A 74 -0.73 7.55 -9.43
CA ALA A 74 0.62 7.55 -8.92
C ALA A 74 0.58 7.57 -7.39
N VAL A 75 1.39 6.74 -6.77
CA VAL A 75 1.49 6.63 -5.31
C VAL A 75 2.95 6.61 -4.89
N ASN A 76 3.25 7.18 -3.75
CA ASN A 76 4.56 7.06 -3.14
C ASN A 76 4.55 5.90 -2.15
N VAL A 77 4.73 4.69 -2.67
CA VAL A 77 4.67 3.44 -1.88
C VAL A 77 5.59 3.47 -0.67
N ARG A 78 6.79 4.08 -0.80
CA ARG A 78 7.73 4.18 0.31
C ARG A 78 7.19 5.10 1.41
N GLN A 79 6.70 6.28 1.06
CA GLN A 79 6.16 7.23 2.03
C GLN A 79 4.90 6.68 2.69
N ASP A 80 3.97 6.15 1.88
CA ASP A 80 2.74 5.54 2.38
C ASP A 80 3.03 4.38 3.36
N PHE A 81 4.10 3.63 3.12
CA PHE A 81 4.54 2.56 4.03
C PHE A 81 5.07 3.13 5.34
N ILE A 82 5.91 4.17 5.29
CA ILE A 82 6.46 4.82 6.48
C ILE A 82 5.32 5.40 7.33
N ASP A 83 4.39 6.09 6.70
CA ASP A 83 3.23 6.71 7.37
C ASP A 83 2.33 5.65 8.01
N ALA A 84 2.17 4.52 7.36
CA ALA A 84 1.34 3.42 7.85
C ALA A 84 1.96 2.61 9.00
N PHE A 85 3.27 2.37 8.95
CA PHE A 85 3.94 1.39 9.82
C PHE A 85 5.08 1.94 10.67
N GLY A 86 5.50 3.20 10.43
CA GLY A 86 6.48 3.90 11.25
C GLY A 86 7.95 3.49 11.00
N PHE A 87 8.25 2.80 9.91
CA PHE A 87 9.64 2.40 9.58
C PHE A 87 9.83 2.23 8.06
N GLU A 88 11.09 2.26 7.64
CA GLU A 88 11.47 2.08 6.24
C GLU A 88 11.06 0.71 5.70
N PRO A 89 10.43 0.66 4.51
CA PRO A 89 10.20 -0.60 3.82
C PRO A 89 11.50 -1.20 3.28
N VAL A 90 11.44 -2.49 3.01
CA VAL A 90 12.33 -3.17 2.05
C VAL A 90 11.53 -3.41 0.77
N ASP A 91 12.16 -3.93 -0.26
CA ASP A 91 11.47 -4.18 -1.53
C ASP A 91 10.23 -5.05 -1.34
N PRO A 92 9.12 -4.75 -2.03
CA PRO A 92 7.92 -5.55 -1.95
C PRO A 92 8.14 -6.93 -2.56
N LEU A 93 7.54 -7.96 -1.94
CA LEU A 93 7.59 -9.33 -2.47
C LEU A 93 6.63 -9.51 -3.65
N TYR A 94 5.45 -8.92 -3.55
CA TYR A 94 4.35 -9.12 -4.49
C TYR A 94 3.62 -7.82 -4.76
N ILE A 95 3.07 -7.73 -5.96
CA ILE A 95 2.00 -6.82 -6.31
C ILE A 95 0.81 -7.68 -6.70
N ALA A 96 -0.36 -7.37 -6.18
CA ALA A 96 -1.60 -7.99 -6.58
C ALA A 96 -2.59 -6.93 -7.06
N VAL A 97 -3.39 -7.29 -8.04
CA VAL A 97 -4.53 -6.50 -8.49
C VAL A 97 -5.76 -7.37 -8.32
N GLY A 98 -6.76 -6.85 -7.67
CA GLY A 98 -8.01 -7.55 -7.40
C GLY A 98 -9.22 -6.68 -7.70
N SER A 99 -10.35 -7.34 -7.89
CA SER A 99 -11.67 -6.71 -7.95
C SER A 99 -12.58 -7.56 -7.10
N ASP A 100 -13.24 -6.94 -6.13
CA ASP A 100 -14.07 -7.60 -5.14
C ASP A 100 -15.47 -7.00 -5.16
N SER A 101 -16.47 -7.87 -5.17
CA SER A 101 -17.89 -7.52 -5.16
C SER A 101 -18.74 -8.47 -4.34
N ASP A 102 -18.14 -9.30 -3.50
CA ASP A 102 -18.78 -10.40 -2.80
C ASP A 102 -20.02 -9.96 -2.01
N ASP A 103 -19.92 -8.82 -1.31
CA ASP A 103 -20.98 -8.32 -0.45
C ASP A 103 -21.97 -7.39 -1.17
N THR A 104 -21.77 -7.09 -2.44
CA THR A 104 -22.58 -6.07 -3.14
C THR A 104 -23.68 -6.67 -4.02
N GLY A 105 -23.63 -7.96 -4.30
CA GLY A 105 -24.58 -8.63 -5.20
C GLY A 105 -24.53 -8.16 -6.65
N VAL A 106 -23.50 -7.41 -7.05
CA VAL A 106 -23.30 -6.89 -8.42
C VAL A 106 -22.02 -7.46 -9.02
N MET A 107 -22.01 -7.54 -10.34
CA MET A 107 -20.80 -7.93 -11.06
C MET A 107 -19.94 -6.68 -11.30
N LEU A 108 -18.70 -6.72 -10.81
CA LEU A 108 -17.69 -5.71 -11.08
C LEU A 108 -16.70 -6.20 -12.15
N ARG A 109 -16.26 -5.28 -12.97
CA ARG A 109 -15.18 -5.50 -13.91
C ARG A 109 -14.21 -4.31 -13.84
N SER A 110 -12.94 -4.60 -13.65
CA SER A 110 -11.89 -3.59 -13.65
C SER A 110 -10.74 -4.00 -14.56
N SER A 111 -9.94 -3.04 -14.97
CA SER A 111 -8.75 -3.25 -15.78
C SER A 111 -7.61 -2.36 -15.30
N VAL A 112 -6.41 -2.88 -15.28
CA VAL A 112 -5.18 -2.15 -14.96
C VAL A 112 -4.21 -2.31 -16.12
N ARG A 113 -3.50 -1.23 -16.47
CA ARG A 113 -2.44 -1.25 -17.48
C ARG A 113 -1.27 -0.36 -17.08
N GLY A 114 -0.10 -0.61 -17.63
CA GLY A 114 1.08 0.24 -17.44
C GLY A 114 1.58 0.27 -15.99
N LEU A 115 1.35 -0.79 -15.21
CA LEU A 115 1.85 -0.87 -13.84
C LEU A 115 3.37 -0.90 -13.85
N ALA A 116 4.00 0.07 -13.17
CA ALA A 116 5.44 0.18 -13.07
C ALA A 116 5.87 0.76 -11.72
N PHE A 117 7.02 0.35 -11.23
CA PHE A 117 7.75 1.05 -10.19
C PHE A 117 8.71 2.04 -10.83
N CYS A 118 8.64 3.29 -10.37
CA CYS A 118 9.60 4.32 -10.74
C CYS A 118 10.40 4.71 -9.50
N ALA A 119 11.70 4.95 -9.65
CA ALA A 119 12.46 5.58 -8.58
C ALA A 119 11.84 6.96 -8.32
N SER A 120 11.63 7.32 -7.06
CA SER A 120 11.23 8.69 -6.72
C SER A 120 12.37 9.61 -7.16
N ALA A 121 12.06 10.64 -7.94
CA ALA A 121 13.04 11.69 -8.22
C ALA A 121 13.50 12.24 -6.86
N SER A 122 14.79 12.16 -6.58
CA SER A 122 15.37 12.80 -5.42
C SER A 122 15.07 14.29 -5.55
N ALA A 123 14.36 14.86 -4.61
CA ALA A 123 14.19 16.31 -4.51
C ALA A 123 15.54 16.91 -4.07
N ASN A 124 16.51 16.92 -4.97
CA ASN A 124 17.64 17.81 -4.89
C ASN A 124 17.16 19.16 -5.43
N ALA A 125 16.47 19.92 -4.59
CA ALA A 125 16.41 21.35 -4.77
C ALA A 125 17.84 21.86 -4.56
N SER A 126 18.54 22.09 -5.65
CA SER A 126 19.73 22.95 -5.64
C SER A 126 19.23 24.35 -5.25
N THR A 127 19.47 24.73 -4.02
CA THR A 127 19.57 26.15 -3.66
C THR A 127 20.74 26.70 -4.44
N GLY A 128 20.45 27.22 -5.62
CA GLY A 128 21.37 28.11 -6.32
C GLY A 128 21.51 29.36 -5.49
N ASP A 129 22.59 29.43 -4.76
CA ASP A 129 23.13 30.67 -4.21
C ASP A 129 23.67 31.51 -5.39
N ASP A 130 22.86 32.47 -5.85
CA ASP A 130 23.30 33.49 -6.78
C ASP A 130 23.61 34.74 -5.98
N THR A 131 24.78 34.73 -5.35
CA THR A 131 25.45 35.94 -4.90
C THR A 131 26.39 36.40 -6.00
N THR A 132 25.92 37.33 -6.82
CA THR A 132 26.83 38.12 -7.65
C THR A 132 26.62 39.60 -7.31
N ASN A 133 27.55 40.10 -6.63
CA ASN A 133 28.18 41.40 -6.62
C ASN A 133 27.46 42.55 -7.37
#